data_e7a7f6dde52c3ca6fbba883d5e1316cf
#
_entry.id   e7a7f6dde52c3ca6fbba883d5e1316cf
#
_cell.length_a   1.000
_cell.length_b   1.000
_cell.length_c   1.000
_cell.angle_alpha   90.00
_cell.angle_beta   90.00
_cell.angle_gamma   90.00
#
_symmetry.space_group_name_H-M   'P 1'
#
loop_
_entity.id
_entity.type
_entity.pdbx_description
1 polymer ?
#
loop_
_entity_poly.entity_id
_entity_poly.type
_entity_poly.pdbx_seq_one_letter_code
_entity_poly.pdbx_strand_id
1 'polypeptide(L)'
;MRLAVLCSGNGSNFENIVRVCDQDQVVLMIHNKKECGAARRADKLGIPHCHIKMKDEDTIIQLLQAWRVDLVVLAGWMRVISADFIKAFPRTIINVHPSLLPKHKGLHAVQQAIDSNESHTGCSVHYVTEELDSGEVICQSREIAIRPDDTVETLTRSIQKEEHRILPLAIEHVKHEIQTRTYRHLLSDEDN
;
A
#
# COMPACT_ATOMS: atom_id res chain seq x y z
N MET A 1 -9.77 -13.11 -2.90
CA MET A 1 -8.41 -12.75 -2.43
C MET A 1 -8.51 -12.09 -1.07
N ARG A 2 -7.66 -12.44 -0.13
CA ARG A 2 -7.65 -11.93 1.25
C ARG A 2 -6.59 -10.84 1.40
N LEU A 3 -7.02 -9.62 1.68
CA LEU A 3 -6.16 -8.46 1.81
C LEU A 3 -5.84 -8.16 3.26
N ALA A 4 -4.60 -7.78 3.54
CA ALA A 4 -4.26 -7.06 4.77
C ALA A 4 -3.71 -5.68 4.42
N VAL A 5 -4.09 -4.66 5.21
CA VAL A 5 -3.63 -3.29 5.02
C VAL A 5 -2.81 -2.86 6.23
N LEU A 6 -1.59 -2.37 5.98
CA LEU A 6 -0.70 -1.84 7.00
C LEU A 6 -0.70 -0.31 6.96
N CYS A 7 -1.01 0.33 8.10
CA CYS A 7 -1.16 1.77 8.23
C CYS A 7 -0.41 2.33 9.45
N SER A 8 0.18 3.52 9.32
CA SER A 8 0.79 4.25 10.48
C SER A 8 0.05 5.53 10.85
N GLY A 9 -0.89 5.98 10.03
CA GLY A 9 -1.50 7.31 10.12
C GLY A 9 -3.02 7.34 10.17
N ASN A 10 -3.60 8.26 9.41
CA ASN A 10 -5.04 8.51 9.41
C ASN A 10 -5.87 7.38 8.77
N GLY A 11 -5.30 6.60 7.84
CA GLY A 11 -5.96 5.45 7.22
C GLY A 11 -7.00 5.80 6.16
N SER A 12 -6.87 6.94 5.47
CA SER A 12 -7.80 7.31 4.40
C SER A 12 -7.76 6.33 3.22
N ASN A 13 -6.57 5.89 2.82
CA ASN A 13 -6.41 4.86 1.80
C ASN A 13 -7.02 3.51 2.24
N PHE A 14 -6.81 3.11 3.51
CA PHE A 14 -7.45 1.91 4.06
C PHE A 14 -8.98 1.99 3.96
N GLU A 15 -9.57 3.09 4.43
CA GLU A 15 -11.02 3.27 4.34
C GLU A 15 -11.51 3.24 2.89
N ASN A 16 -10.77 3.86 1.97
CA ASN A 16 -11.13 3.85 0.55
C ASN A 16 -11.08 2.43 -0.04
N ILE A 17 -10.05 1.64 0.27
CA ILE A 17 -9.96 0.24 -0.16
C ILE A 17 -11.20 -0.55 0.31
N VAL A 18 -11.56 -0.45 1.60
CA VAL A 18 -12.73 -1.16 2.16
C VAL A 18 -14.03 -0.75 1.48
N ARG A 19 -14.16 0.54 1.09
CA ARG A 19 -15.40 1.05 0.46
C ARG A 19 -15.53 0.72 -1.03
N VAL A 20 -14.40 0.65 -1.74
CA VAL A 20 -14.38 0.52 -3.21
C VAL A 20 -14.14 -0.92 -3.64
N CYS A 21 -13.21 -1.63 -2.97
CA CYS A 21 -13.03 -3.06 -3.16
C CYS A 21 -14.12 -3.82 -2.41
N ASP A 22 -14.32 -5.08 -2.78
CA ASP A 22 -15.22 -5.95 -2.05
C ASP A 22 -14.79 -6.02 -0.58
N GLN A 23 -15.70 -5.64 0.34
CA GLN A 23 -15.40 -5.54 1.77
C GLN A 23 -14.91 -6.87 2.34
N ASP A 24 -15.41 -7.99 1.84
CA ASP A 24 -15.01 -9.33 2.28
C ASP A 24 -13.55 -9.65 1.96
N GLN A 25 -12.90 -8.87 1.08
CA GLN A 25 -11.48 -9.03 0.73
C GLN A 25 -10.54 -8.47 1.80
N VAL A 26 -10.90 -7.38 2.49
CA VAL A 26 -10.06 -6.79 3.54
C VAL A 26 -10.30 -7.53 4.85
N VAL A 27 -9.42 -8.45 5.19
CA VAL A 27 -9.60 -9.35 6.35
C VAL A 27 -8.92 -8.85 7.62
N LEU A 28 -7.90 -7.98 7.48
CA LEU A 28 -7.11 -7.50 8.61
C LEU A 28 -6.50 -6.13 8.31
N MET A 29 -6.47 -5.25 9.32
CA MET A 29 -5.68 -4.03 9.30
C MET A 29 -4.67 -4.04 10.45
N ILE A 30 -3.40 -3.74 10.16
CA ILE A 30 -2.33 -3.67 11.16
C ILE A 30 -1.84 -2.23 11.26
N HIS A 31 -1.67 -1.74 12.48
CA HIS A 31 -1.13 -0.41 12.73
C HIS A 31 -0.02 -0.43 13.78
N ASN A 32 0.96 0.46 13.63
CA ASN A 32 2.13 0.53 14.52
C ASN A 32 2.10 1.72 15.48
N LYS A 33 1.03 2.50 15.48
CA LYS A 33 0.76 3.57 16.45
C LYS A 33 -0.48 3.22 17.25
N LYS A 34 -0.36 3.24 18.59
CA LYS A 34 -1.44 2.82 19.50
C LYS A 34 -2.76 3.57 19.25
N GLU A 35 -2.66 4.88 19.05
CA GLU A 35 -3.81 5.72 18.73
C GLU A 35 -3.61 6.35 17.35
N CYS A 36 -4.33 5.86 16.36
CA CYS A 36 -4.27 6.38 15.00
C CYS A 36 -5.66 6.46 14.37
N GLY A 37 -5.79 7.28 13.34
CA GLY A 37 -7.04 7.40 12.60
C GLY A 37 -7.48 6.10 11.95
N ALA A 38 -6.50 5.29 11.51
CA ALA A 38 -6.76 3.99 10.88
C ALA A 38 -7.49 3.02 11.82
N ALA A 39 -7.09 2.92 13.09
CA ALA A 39 -7.75 2.07 14.08
C ALA A 39 -9.23 2.47 14.26
N ARG A 40 -9.49 3.78 14.45
CA ARG A 40 -10.87 4.29 14.58
C ARG A 40 -11.73 4.04 13.34
N ARG A 41 -11.11 4.04 12.14
CA ARG A 41 -11.81 3.70 10.90
C ARG A 41 -12.11 2.20 10.82
N ALA A 42 -11.17 1.34 11.23
CA ALA A 42 -11.35 -0.09 11.28
C ALA A 42 -12.51 -0.48 12.21
N ASP A 43 -12.59 0.13 13.42
CA ASP A 43 -13.72 -0.05 14.33
C ASP A 43 -15.06 0.29 13.66
N LYS A 44 -15.12 1.45 13.00
CA LYS A 44 -16.36 1.91 12.32
C LYS A 44 -16.77 1.04 11.13
N LEU A 45 -15.81 0.43 10.46
CA LEU A 45 -16.02 -0.40 9.29
C LEU A 45 -16.20 -1.89 9.65
N GLY A 46 -16.04 -2.25 10.93
CA GLY A 46 -16.11 -3.64 11.39
C GLY A 46 -14.97 -4.52 10.88
N ILE A 47 -13.82 -3.92 10.53
CA ILE A 47 -12.65 -4.64 10.06
C ILE A 47 -11.78 -5.03 11.25
N PRO A 48 -11.44 -6.32 11.42
CA PRO A 48 -10.49 -6.76 12.43
C PRO A 48 -9.17 -5.99 12.32
N HIS A 49 -8.67 -5.49 13.45
CA HIS A 49 -7.40 -4.77 13.44
C HIS A 49 -6.59 -5.02 14.70
N CYS A 50 -5.28 -4.80 14.63
CA CYS A 50 -4.40 -4.92 15.77
C CYS A 50 -3.27 -3.89 15.74
N HIS A 51 -2.83 -3.53 16.95
CA HIS A 51 -1.64 -2.73 17.17
C HIS A 51 -0.43 -3.63 17.39
N ILE A 52 0.55 -3.56 16.50
CA ILE A 52 1.82 -4.30 16.63
C ILE A 52 2.95 -3.29 16.71
N LYS A 53 3.79 -3.40 17.75
CA LYS A 53 4.97 -2.56 17.89
C LYS A 53 5.95 -2.86 16.77
N MET A 54 6.59 -1.82 16.29
CA MET A 54 7.41 -1.75 15.10
C MET A 54 8.59 -2.71 14.96
N LYS A 55 9.10 -3.24 16.06
CA LYS A 55 10.25 -4.15 16.06
C LYS A 55 9.85 -5.62 15.95
N ASP A 56 8.56 -5.89 15.76
CA ASP A 56 7.98 -7.22 15.85
C ASP A 56 7.41 -7.63 14.48
N GLU A 57 8.28 -7.59 13.44
CA GLU A 57 7.89 -8.02 12.09
C GLU A 57 7.55 -9.51 12.04
N ASP A 58 8.23 -10.34 12.84
CA ASP A 58 7.94 -11.77 12.93
C ASP A 58 6.50 -12.04 13.35
N THR A 59 6.00 -11.29 14.34
CA THR A 59 4.59 -11.35 14.75
C THR A 59 3.67 -10.90 13.61
N ILE A 60 4.04 -9.88 12.84
CA ILE A 60 3.25 -9.45 11.68
C ILE A 60 3.20 -10.57 10.64
N ILE A 61 4.34 -11.17 10.28
CA ILE A 61 4.43 -12.26 9.31
C ILE A 61 3.55 -13.45 9.75
N GLN A 62 3.70 -13.91 10.99
CA GLN A 62 2.92 -15.02 11.55
C GLN A 62 1.42 -14.72 11.51
N LEU A 63 1.02 -13.51 11.85
CA LEU A 63 -0.38 -13.11 11.84
C LEU A 63 -0.96 -13.10 10.41
N LEU A 64 -0.23 -12.52 9.46
CA LEU A 64 -0.64 -12.49 8.05
C LEU A 64 -0.79 -13.91 7.48
N GLN A 65 0.14 -14.81 7.82
CA GLN A 65 0.07 -16.23 7.43
C GLN A 65 -1.12 -16.94 8.08
N ALA A 66 -1.33 -16.75 9.38
CA ALA A 66 -2.47 -17.33 10.12
C ALA A 66 -3.82 -16.86 9.54
N TRP A 67 -3.90 -15.61 9.07
CA TRP A 67 -5.07 -15.06 8.40
C TRP A 67 -5.15 -15.43 6.91
N ARG A 68 -4.19 -16.20 6.39
CA ARG A 68 -4.11 -16.61 4.98
C ARG A 68 -4.23 -15.40 4.04
N VAL A 69 -3.43 -14.37 4.31
CA VAL A 69 -3.38 -13.15 3.51
C VAL A 69 -2.69 -13.44 2.18
N ASP A 70 -3.36 -13.08 1.09
CA ASP A 70 -2.84 -13.23 -0.27
C ASP A 70 -2.07 -12.00 -0.74
N LEU A 71 -2.47 -10.81 -0.28
CA LEU A 71 -1.88 -9.52 -0.67
C LEU A 71 -1.78 -8.58 0.53
N VAL A 72 -0.58 -8.04 0.74
CA VAL A 72 -0.29 -7.02 1.75
C VAL A 72 -0.23 -5.64 1.08
N VAL A 73 -1.03 -4.70 1.56
CA VAL A 73 -1.07 -3.33 1.05
C VAL A 73 -0.48 -2.38 2.09
N LEU A 74 0.63 -1.73 1.75
CA LEU A 74 1.20 -0.66 2.56
C LEU A 74 0.52 0.66 2.18
N ALA A 75 -0.30 1.20 3.08
CA ALA A 75 -1.08 2.41 2.85
C ALA A 75 -0.73 3.48 3.90
N GLY A 76 0.38 4.17 3.70
CA GLY A 76 0.95 5.08 4.68
C GLY A 76 1.64 4.35 5.84
N TRP A 77 2.28 3.24 5.56
CA TRP A 77 3.16 2.52 6.48
C TRP A 77 4.52 3.21 6.54
N MET A 78 4.82 3.87 7.66
CA MET A 78 6.01 4.71 7.83
C MET A 78 7.24 3.91 8.30
N ARG A 79 7.48 2.73 7.69
CA ARG A 79 8.61 1.85 8.03
C ARG A 79 9.10 1.10 6.81
N VAL A 80 10.40 0.88 6.78
CA VAL A 80 11.04 0.00 5.83
C VAL A 80 10.68 -1.44 6.22
N ILE A 81 10.30 -2.23 5.24
CA ILE A 81 10.01 -3.66 5.37
C ILE A 81 11.33 -4.43 5.22
N SER A 82 11.58 -5.39 6.09
CA SER A 82 12.80 -6.20 6.05
C SER A 82 12.83 -7.17 4.86
N ALA A 83 14.04 -7.64 4.51
CA ALA A 83 14.23 -8.66 3.50
C ALA A 83 13.48 -9.96 3.85
N ASP A 84 13.41 -10.33 5.13
CA ASP A 84 12.72 -11.55 5.56
C ASP A 84 11.20 -11.42 5.41
N PHE A 85 10.64 -10.24 5.66
CA PHE A 85 9.24 -9.98 5.38
C PHE A 85 8.94 -10.08 3.87
N ILE A 86 9.80 -9.51 3.02
CA ILE A 86 9.65 -9.57 1.55
C ILE A 86 9.73 -11.02 1.05
N LYS A 87 10.64 -11.82 1.60
CA LYS A 87 10.76 -13.26 1.29
C LYS A 87 9.53 -14.07 1.71
N ALA A 88 8.89 -13.68 2.82
CA ALA A 88 7.67 -14.34 3.30
C ALA A 88 6.46 -14.09 2.38
N PHE A 89 6.45 -12.98 1.62
CA PHE A 89 5.36 -12.56 0.74
C PHE A 89 5.88 -12.11 -0.64
N PRO A 90 6.49 -13.00 -1.43
CA PRO A 90 7.16 -12.65 -2.68
C PRO A 90 6.18 -12.15 -3.73
N ARG A 91 6.38 -10.91 -4.24
CA ARG A 91 5.51 -10.22 -5.20
C ARG A 91 4.03 -10.11 -4.77
N THR A 92 3.80 -10.10 -3.46
CA THR A 92 2.46 -9.93 -2.86
C THR A 92 2.46 -8.84 -1.79
N ILE A 93 3.41 -7.91 -1.86
CA ILE A 93 3.41 -6.67 -1.08
C ILE A 93 3.43 -5.50 -2.06
N ILE A 94 2.45 -4.62 -1.95
CA ILE A 94 2.39 -3.37 -2.73
C ILE A 94 2.40 -2.16 -1.82
N ASN A 95 2.93 -1.05 -2.32
CA ASN A 95 2.96 0.22 -1.60
C ASN A 95 2.42 1.35 -2.48
N VAL A 96 1.69 2.28 -1.88
CA VAL A 96 1.33 3.55 -2.51
C VAL A 96 2.30 4.63 -2.04
N HIS A 97 2.98 5.28 -2.99
CA HIS A 97 3.99 6.29 -2.75
C HIS A 97 3.57 7.64 -3.36
N PRO A 98 3.68 8.77 -2.62
CA PRO A 98 3.14 10.06 -3.05
C PRO A 98 4.09 10.82 -3.99
N SER A 99 4.61 10.14 -5.02
CA SER A 99 5.36 10.74 -6.13
C SER A 99 5.21 9.90 -7.41
N LEU A 100 5.55 10.49 -8.55
CA LEU A 100 5.72 9.76 -9.81
C LEU A 100 7.11 9.12 -9.82
N LEU A 101 7.22 7.88 -9.31
CA LEU A 101 8.47 7.13 -9.29
C LEU A 101 9.10 7.04 -10.70
N PRO A 102 10.43 7.10 -10.82
CA PRO A 102 11.45 7.00 -9.77
C PRO A 102 11.81 8.31 -9.04
N LYS A 103 11.07 9.40 -9.24
CA LYS A 103 11.31 10.68 -8.58
C LYS A 103 10.90 10.64 -7.11
N HIS A 104 11.62 11.38 -6.28
CA HIS A 104 11.29 11.62 -4.86
C HIS A 104 11.02 10.34 -4.05
N LYS A 105 11.94 9.37 -4.13
CA LYS A 105 11.91 8.16 -3.31
C LYS A 105 12.07 8.50 -1.82
N GLY A 106 11.56 7.62 -0.95
CA GLY A 106 11.73 7.71 0.49
C GLY A 106 10.80 8.69 1.18
N LEU A 107 11.24 9.16 2.34
CA LEU A 107 10.44 10.03 3.20
C LEU A 107 10.30 11.44 2.61
N HIS A 108 9.19 12.11 2.95
CA HIS A 108 8.93 13.51 2.59
C HIS A 108 8.86 13.79 1.08
N ALA A 109 8.43 12.82 0.26
CA ALA A 109 8.34 12.96 -1.19
C ALA A 109 7.55 14.20 -1.66
N VAL A 110 6.48 14.56 -0.95
CA VAL A 110 5.68 15.77 -1.25
C VAL A 110 6.50 17.06 -1.02
N GLN A 111 7.26 17.12 0.08
CA GLN A 111 8.16 18.25 0.34
C GLN A 111 9.27 18.31 -0.71
N GLN A 112 9.87 17.17 -1.05
CA GLN A 112 10.89 17.09 -2.11
C GLN A 112 10.36 17.64 -3.44
N ALA A 113 9.13 17.30 -3.82
CA ALA A 113 8.50 17.77 -5.05
C ALA A 113 8.34 19.32 -5.05
N ILE A 114 7.93 19.91 -3.92
CA ILE A 114 7.84 21.37 -3.77
C ILE A 114 9.24 22.02 -3.85
N ASP A 115 10.21 21.48 -3.13
CA ASP A 115 11.57 22.04 -3.03
C ASP A 115 12.35 21.91 -4.36
N SER A 116 12.02 20.95 -5.20
CA SER A 116 12.65 20.75 -6.51
C SER A 116 12.18 21.73 -7.59
N ASN A 117 11.21 22.59 -7.29
CA ASN A 117 10.56 23.49 -8.25
C ASN A 117 9.99 22.76 -9.49
N GLU A 118 9.56 21.50 -9.32
CA GLU A 118 8.88 20.81 -10.40
C GLU A 118 7.48 21.39 -10.61
N SER A 119 7.02 21.35 -11.85
CA SER A 119 5.69 21.86 -12.21
C SER A 119 4.58 20.84 -11.89
N HIS A 120 4.92 19.56 -11.78
CA HIS A 120 3.96 18.47 -11.59
C HIS A 120 4.52 17.39 -10.68
N THR A 121 3.61 16.70 -9.99
CA THR A 121 3.86 15.49 -9.20
C THR A 121 2.72 14.50 -9.42
N GLY A 122 2.61 13.50 -8.55
CA GLY A 122 1.54 12.49 -8.56
C GLY A 122 1.75 11.43 -7.50
N CYS A 123 1.26 10.23 -7.75
CA CYS A 123 1.50 9.06 -6.92
C CYS A 123 1.69 7.81 -7.75
N SER A 124 2.34 6.81 -7.16
CA SER A 124 2.64 5.52 -7.78
C SER A 124 2.21 4.39 -6.86
N VAL A 125 1.71 3.30 -7.43
CA VAL A 125 1.60 2.01 -6.74
C VAL A 125 2.62 1.08 -7.35
N HIS A 126 3.43 0.45 -6.50
CA HIS A 126 4.54 -0.40 -6.91
C HIS A 126 4.67 -1.64 -6.02
N TYR A 127 5.32 -2.68 -6.53
CA TYR A 127 5.73 -3.81 -5.69
C TYR A 127 6.84 -3.39 -4.73
N VAL A 128 6.80 -3.92 -3.51
CA VAL A 128 7.85 -3.67 -2.51
C VAL A 128 9.02 -4.61 -2.76
N THR A 129 10.22 -4.05 -2.75
CA THR A 129 11.51 -4.73 -2.87
C THR A 129 12.44 -4.30 -1.73
N GLU A 130 13.60 -4.94 -1.59
CA GLU A 130 14.59 -4.59 -0.57
C GLU A 130 15.13 -3.16 -0.76
N GLU A 131 15.23 -2.70 -2.01
CA GLU A 131 15.56 -1.32 -2.30
C GLU A 131 14.32 -0.43 -2.18
N LEU A 132 14.43 0.61 -1.36
CA LEU A 132 13.32 1.52 -1.04
C LEU A 132 12.74 2.17 -2.29
N ASP A 133 11.42 2.05 -2.46
CA ASP A 133 10.63 2.63 -3.55
C ASP A 133 11.20 2.37 -4.96
N SER A 134 11.82 1.19 -5.15
CA SER A 134 12.50 0.81 -6.40
C SER A 134 11.88 -0.39 -7.10
N GLY A 135 10.84 -0.99 -6.53
CA GLY A 135 10.14 -2.11 -7.14
C GLY A 135 9.37 -1.70 -8.40
N GLU A 136 9.00 -2.69 -9.18
CA GLU A 136 8.22 -2.53 -10.41
C GLU A 136 6.94 -1.74 -10.16
N VAL A 137 6.74 -0.67 -10.94
CA VAL A 137 5.56 0.18 -10.86
C VAL A 137 4.37 -0.52 -11.52
N ILE A 138 3.30 -0.68 -10.78
CA ILE A 138 2.05 -1.30 -11.25
C ILE A 138 1.22 -0.25 -12.00
N CYS A 139 1.04 0.92 -11.39
CA CYS A 139 0.39 2.05 -12.04
C CYS A 139 0.80 3.37 -11.39
N GLN A 140 0.59 4.45 -12.14
CA GLN A 140 0.80 5.83 -11.69
C GLN A 140 -0.46 6.66 -11.92
N SER A 141 -0.61 7.71 -11.13
CA SER A 141 -1.65 8.69 -11.34
C SER A 141 -1.36 9.54 -12.59
N ARG A 142 -2.37 10.26 -13.05
CA ARG A 142 -2.12 11.42 -13.89
C ARG A 142 -1.28 12.45 -13.13
N GLU A 143 -0.61 13.32 -13.88
CA GLU A 143 0.14 14.44 -13.32
C GLU A 143 -0.78 15.40 -12.55
N ILE A 144 -0.29 15.86 -11.40
CA ILE A 144 -0.93 16.85 -10.53
C ILE A 144 -0.07 18.10 -10.58
N ALA A 145 -0.62 19.22 -11.06
CA ALA A 145 0.10 20.48 -11.09
C ALA A 145 0.45 20.95 -9.67
N ILE A 146 1.71 21.36 -9.47
CA ILE A 146 2.17 22.02 -8.25
C ILE A 146 2.01 23.52 -8.46
N ARG A 147 1.23 24.18 -7.62
CA ARG A 147 0.97 25.61 -7.70
C ARG A 147 1.98 26.38 -6.87
N PRO A 148 2.27 27.65 -7.21
CA PRO A 148 3.21 28.46 -6.44
C PRO A 148 2.82 28.68 -4.97
N ASP A 149 1.54 28.57 -4.65
CA ASP A 149 0.96 28.73 -3.32
C ASP A 149 0.69 27.40 -2.60
N ASP A 150 1.05 26.26 -3.22
CA ASP A 150 0.86 24.96 -2.57
C ASP A 150 1.78 24.81 -1.37
N THR A 151 1.19 24.33 -0.30
CA THR A 151 1.88 23.82 0.88
C THR A 151 1.93 22.29 0.82
N VAL A 152 2.79 21.69 1.65
CA VAL A 152 2.80 20.21 1.79
C VAL A 152 1.41 19.67 2.09
N GLU A 153 0.63 20.39 2.88
CA GLU A 153 -0.72 19.95 3.26
C GLU A 153 -1.69 20.00 2.08
N THR A 154 -1.70 21.09 1.31
CA THR A 154 -2.62 21.22 0.16
C THR A 154 -2.28 20.25 -0.95
N LEU A 155 -0.98 20.10 -1.26
CA LEU A 155 -0.51 19.16 -2.26
C LEU A 155 -0.76 17.71 -1.85
N THR A 156 -0.52 17.36 -0.57
CA THR A 156 -0.83 16.02 -0.03
C THR A 156 -2.31 15.69 -0.20
N ARG A 157 -3.22 16.62 0.05
CA ARG A 157 -4.66 16.39 -0.16
C ARG A 157 -5.00 16.11 -1.64
N SER A 158 -4.32 16.79 -2.55
CA SER A 158 -4.49 16.58 -3.99
C SER A 158 -3.97 15.22 -4.42
N ILE A 159 -2.79 14.82 -3.92
CA ILE A 159 -2.19 13.51 -4.17
C ILE A 159 -3.08 12.39 -3.60
N GLN A 160 -3.58 12.54 -2.37
CA GLN A 160 -4.46 11.53 -1.75
C GLN A 160 -5.72 11.24 -2.56
N LYS A 161 -6.29 12.20 -3.26
CA LYS A 161 -7.42 11.95 -4.17
C LYS A 161 -7.05 11.01 -5.31
N GLU A 162 -5.84 11.15 -5.85
CA GLU A 162 -5.35 10.27 -6.90
C GLU A 162 -4.92 8.90 -6.33
N GLU A 163 -4.33 8.85 -5.12
CA GLU A 163 -4.07 7.58 -4.43
C GLU A 163 -5.36 6.77 -4.26
N HIS A 164 -6.44 7.41 -3.82
CA HIS A 164 -7.75 6.77 -3.67
C HIS A 164 -8.29 6.24 -4.99
N ARG A 165 -7.92 6.85 -6.13
CA ARG A 165 -8.34 6.40 -7.45
C ARG A 165 -7.52 5.21 -7.95
N ILE A 166 -6.18 5.28 -7.82
CA ILE A 166 -5.29 4.29 -8.45
C ILE A 166 -5.05 3.05 -7.59
N LEU A 167 -5.08 3.17 -6.27
CA LEU A 167 -4.77 2.05 -5.39
C LEU A 167 -5.77 0.88 -5.52
N PRO A 168 -7.10 1.09 -5.60
CA PRO A 168 -8.03 0.00 -5.91
C PRO A 168 -7.78 -0.65 -7.27
N LEU A 169 -7.42 0.13 -8.30
CA LEU A 169 -7.09 -0.40 -9.63
C LEU A 169 -5.85 -1.28 -9.60
N ALA A 170 -4.82 -0.87 -8.85
CA ALA A 170 -3.62 -1.68 -8.65
C ALA A 170 -3.92 -2.99 -7.90
N ILE A 171 -4.78 -2.95 -6.89
CA ILE A 171 -5.23 -4.14 -6.15
C ILE A 171 -5.92 -5.13 -7.09
N GLU A 172 -6.84 -4.67 -7.92
CA GLU A 172 -7.53 -5.53 -8.90
C GLU A 172 -6.56 -6.11 -9.95
N HIS A 173 -5.58 -5.33 -10.40
CA HIS A 173 -4.55 -5.82 -11.30
C HIS A 173 -3.73 -6.95 -10.67
N VAL A 174 -3.22 -6.76 -9.47
CA VAL A 174 -2.43 -7.77 -8.73
C VAL A 174 -3.26 -9.01 -8.41
N LYS A 175 -4.53 -8.83 -8.06
CA LYS A 175 -5.46 -9.95 -7.85
C LYS A 175 -5.54 -10.83 -9.09
N HIS A 176 -5.67 -10.23 -10.25
CA HIS A 176 -5.72 -10.96 -11.51
C HIS A 176 -4.41 -11.70 -11.81
N GLU A 177 -3.26 -11.08 -11.54
CA GLU A 177 -1.96 -11.74 -11.67
C GLU A 177 -1.81 -12.95 -10.74
N ILE A 178 -2.21 -12.83 -9.46
CA ILE A 178 -2.15 -13.92 -8.48
C ILE A 178 -3.03 -15.09 -8.96
N GLN A 179 -4.26 -14.82 -9.38
CA GLN A 179 -5.17 -15.84 -9.90
C GLN A 179 -4.61 -16.56 -11.12
N THR A 180 -4.02 -15.82 -12.05
CA THR A 180 -3.42 -16.38 -13.27
C THR A 180 -2.21 -17.27 -12.97
N ARG A 181 -1.37 -16.89 -12.00
CA ARG A 181 -0.23 -17.72 -11.57
C ARG A 181 -0.69 -19.02 -10.93
N THR A 182 -1.68 -18.95 -10.04
CA THR A 182 -2.25 -20.13 -9.38
C THR A 182 -2.82 -21.10 -10.41
N TYR A 183 -3.54 -20.60 -11.41
CA TYR A 183 -4.11 -21.42 -12.47
C TYR A 183 -3.03 -22.12 -13.32
N ARG A 184 -1.96 -21.41 -13.71
CA ARG A 184 -0.85 -22.01 -14.45
C ARG A 184 -0.12 -23.09 -13.65
N HIS A 185 0.04 -22.92 -12.35
CA HIS A 185 0.70 -23.92 -11.51
C HIS A 185 -0.14 -25.21 -11.43
N LEU A 186 -1.45 -25.10 -11.27
CA LEU A 186 -2.36 -26.24 -11.26
C LEU A 186 -2.29 -27.06 -12.57
N LEU A 187 -2.21 -26.37 -13.73
CA LEU A 187 -2.11 -27.07 -15.02
C LEU A 187 -0.76 -27.77 -15.22
N SER A 188 0.34 -27.22 -14.65
CA SER A 188 1.67 -27.85 -14.76
C SER A 188 1.82 -29.10 -13.91
N ASP A 189 1.01 -29.26 -12.85
CA ASP A 189 1.05 -30.42 -11.96
C ASP A 189 0.18 -31.60 -12.48
N GLU A 190 -0.73 -31.35 -13.43
CA GLU A 190 -1.56 -32.39 -14.08
C GLU A 190 -0.82 -33.10 -15.24
N ASP A 191 0.29 -32.53 -15.73
CA ASP A 191 1.10 -33.09 -16.83
C ASP A 191 2.29 -33.95 -16.35
N ASN A 192 2.44 -34.22 -15.03
CA ASN A 192 3.46 -35.10 -14.44
C ASN A 192 2.79 -36.29 -13.75
#